data_fbd2422928e33393fbd04ecf21a1145d
#
_entry.id   fbd2422928e33393fbd04ecf21a1145d
#
_cell.length_a   1.000
_cell.length_b   1.000
_cell.length_c   1.000
_cell.angle_alpha   90.00
_cell.angle_beta   90.00
_cell.angle_gamma   90.00
#
_symmetry.space_group_name_H-M   'P 1'
#
loop_
_entity.id
_entity.type
_entity.pdbx_description
1 polymer ?
#
loop_
_entity_poly.entity_id
_entity_poly.type
_entity_poly.pdbx_seq_one_letter_code
_entity_poly.pdbx_strand_id
1 'polypeptide(L)'
;MKFIKIGNKLNLIKPDSCYYMGGVNVLPPPLTVEEEKELLKKLEYDENVKTILIERNLRLVVYISRKFENTGIDMEDLISIGTIGLIKAVNTFNLDKNIKLATYASRCIENEILMCLRKNNKKKSEVSFDEPLNVDLDGNELLLSDVLGTDNDEIYKIIEEEID
;
A
#
# COMPACT_ATOMS: atom_id res chain seq x y z
N MET A 1 0.97 -24.27 21.39
CA MET A 1 -0.01 -23.18 21.61
C MET A 1 0.50 -22.34 22.78
N LYS A 2 0.82 -21.09 22.54
CA LYS A 2 1.19 -20.15 23.62
C LYS A 2 0.00 -19.28 23.93
N PHE A 3 -0.43 -19.26 25.19
CA PHE A 3 -1.53 -18.41 25.68
C PHE A 3 -0.93 -17.14 26.28
N ILE A 4 -1.39 -15.98 25.86
CA ILE A 4 -1.06 -14.70 26.49
C ILE A 4 -2.33 -14.15 27.13
N LYS A 5 -2.27 -13.91 28.43
CA LYS A 5 -3.37 -13.38 29.24
C LYS A 5 -3.30 -11.85 29.20
N ILE A 6 -4.20 -11.22 28.49
CA ILE A 6 -4.36 -9.77 28.42
C ILE A 6 -5.75 -9.44 29.00
N GLY A 7 -5.77 -8.98 30.26
CA GLY A 7 -7.02 -8.76 30.97
C GLY A 7 -7.80 -10.06 31.22
N ASN A 8 -9.05 -9.94 31.64
CA ASN A 8 -9.89 -11.10 32.01
C ASN A 8 -10.47 -11.89 30.83
N LYS A 9 -9.97 -11.77 29.60
CA LYS A 9 -10.40 -12.57 28.43
C LYS A 9 -9.23 -13.35 27.83
N LEU A 10 -9.38 -14.67 27.76
CA LEU A 10 -8.48 -15.55 27.01
C LEU A 10 -8.83 -15.38 25.51
N ASN A 11 -7.95 -14.75 24.76
CA ASN A 11 -8.03 -14.74 23.31
C ASN A 11 -7.11 -15.82 22.74
N LEU A 12 -7.68 -16.74 21.96
CA LEU A 12 -6.93 -17.70 21.15
C LEU A 12 -6.26 -16.94 20.00
N ILE A 13 -4.94 -16.91 20.05
CA ILE A 13 -4.12 -16.29 19.01
C ILE A 13 -3.95 -17.32 17.89
N LYS A 14 -4.45 -17.01 16.68
CA LYS A 14 -4.15 -17.80 15.49
C LYS A 14 -2.65 -17.66 15.16
N PRO A 15 -1.94 -18.75 14.80
CA PRO A 15 -0.50 -18.72 14.52
C PRO A 15 -0.10 -17.84 13.33
N ASP A 16 -1.06 -17.50 12.45
CA ASP A 16 -0.83 -16.68 11.25
C ASP A 16 -1.13 -15.19 11.44
N SER A 17 -1.48 -14.75 12.66
CA SER A 17 -1.62 -13.32 12.93
C SER A 17 -0.23 -12.70 13.11
N CYS A 18 0.24 -12.02 12.08
CA CYS A 18 1.46 -11.26 12.11
C CYS A 18 1.36 -10.16 13.18
N TYR A 19 2.07 -10.34 14.31
CA TYR A 19 2.17 -9.30 15.33
C TYR A 19 3.18 -8.26 14.88
N TYR A 20 2.72 -7.28 14.16
CA TYR A 20 3.54 -6.14 13.73
C TYR A 20 4.05 -5.28 14.89
N MET A 21 3.61 -5.55 16.08
CA MET A 21 4.00 -4.83 17.29
C MET A 21 4.66 -5.73 18.33
N GLY A 22 5.81 -6.29 17.98
CA GLY A 22 6.70 -6.97 18.93
C GLY A 22 7.59 -6.05 19.77
N GLY A 23 7.27 -4.77 19.88
CA GLY A 23 8.01 -3.79 20.66
C GLY A 23 7.15 -3.09 21.72
N VAL A 24 7.80 -2.57 22.75
CA VAL A 24 7.21 -1.84 23.88
C VAL A 24 6.48 -0.54 23.44
N ASN A 25 6.59 -0.14 22.19
CA ASN A 25 5.97 1.05 21.65
C ASN A 25 4.53 0.76 21.22
N VAL A 26 3.61 0.85 22.16
CA VAL A 26 2.18 0.90 21.87
C VAL A 26 1.89 2.19 21.12
N LEU A 27 1.15 2.09 20.00
CA LEU A 27 0.67 3.28 19.31
C LEU A 27 0.01 4.25 20.28
N PRO A 28 0.28 5.55 20.16
CA PRO A 28 -0.26 6.56 21.06
C PRO A 28 -1.80 6.46 21.13
N PRO A 29 -2.40 6.80 22.28
CA PRO A 29 -3.85 6.78 22.41
C PRO A 29 -4.48 7.76 21.43
N PRO A 30 -5.72 7.51 20.98
CA PRO A 30 -6.45 8.44 20.12
C PRO A 30 -6.69 9.77 20.83
N LEU A 31 -6.80 10.84 20.07
CA LEU A 31 -7.16 12.17 20.57
C LEU A 31 -8.60 12.20 21.08
N THR A 32 -8.86 13.03 22.07
CA THR A 32 -10.22 13.39 22.46
C THR A 32 -10.84 14.30 21.40
N VAL A 33 -12.18 14.36 21.36
CA VAL A 33 -12.91 15.19 20.38
C VAL A 33 -12.54 16.68 20.49
N GLU A 34 -12.22 17.12 21.70
CA GLU A 34 -11.86 18.51 22.01
C GLU A 34 -10.44 18.83 21.52
N GLU A 35 -9.48 17.96 21.82
CA GLU A 35 -8.10 18.06 21.35
C GLU A 35 -8.02 18.01 19.81
N GLU A 36 -8.78 17.11 19.19
CA GLU A 36 -8.84 17.01 17.73
C GLU A 36 -9.33 18.33 17.11
N LYS A 37 -10.39 18.93 17.66
CA LYS A 37 -10.92 20.22 17.16
C LYS A 37 -9.92 21.37 17.32
N GLU A 38 -9.18 21.41 18.42
CA GLU A 38 -8.15 22.44 18.64
C GLU A 38 -6.99 22.30 17.67
N LEU A 39 -6.52 21.08 17.45
CA LEU A 39 -5.46 20.78 16.51
C LEU A 39 -5.90 21.10 15.07
N LEU A 40 -7.11 20.74 14.69
CA LEU A 40 -7.63 21.02 13.36
C LEU A 40 -7.69 22.53 13.04
N LYS A 41 -7.99 23.38 14.03
CA LYS A 41 -7.95 24.85 13.85
C LYS A 41 -6.54 25.39 13.57
N LYS A 42 -5.51 24.67 14.04
CA LYS A 42 -4.09 25.05 13.86
C LYS A 42 -3.47 24.39 12.64
N LEU A 43 -4.20 23.52 11.94
CA LEU A 43 -3.69 22.70 10.84
C LEU A 43 -3.07 23.51 9.68
N GLU A 44 -3.59 24.71 9.43
CA GLU A 44 -3.12 25.59 8.34
C GLU A 44 -1.79 26.28 8.65
N TYR A 45 -1.45 26.44 9.94
CA TYR A 45 -0.35 27.28 10.38
C TYR A 45 0.84 26.52 10.95
N ASP A 46 0.66 25.24 11.33
CA ASP A 46 1.69 24.46 12.04
C ASP A 46 1.84 23.05 11.47
N GLU A 47 3.00 22.76 10.88
CA GLU A 47 3.31 21.41 10.36
C GLU A 47 3.44 20.35 11.46
N ASN A 48 3.83 20.73 12.67
CA ASN A 48 3.91 19.79 13.79
C ASN A 48 2.53 19.22 14.12
N VAL A 49 1.48 20.01 13.96
CA VAL A 49 0.10 19.56 14.16
C VAL A 49 -0.29 18.45 13.20
N LYS A 50 0.17 18.51 11.94
CA LYS A 50 -0.06 17.44 10.95
C LYS A 50 0.56 16.14 11.42
N THR A 51 1.80 16.18 11.90
CA THR A 51 2.50 15.00 12.42
C THR A 51 1.75 14.36 13.57
N ILE A 52 1.30 15.18 14.55
CA ILE A 52 0.53 14.71 15.71
C ILE A 52 -0.79 14.07 15.25
N LEU A 53 -1.51 14.68 14.32
CA LEU A 53 -2.76 14.14 13.77
C LEU A 53 -2.54 12.81 13.05
N ILE A 54 -1.45 12.65 12.30
CA ILE A 54 -1.10 11.41 11.63
C ILE A 54 -0.79 10.32 12.66
N GLU A 55 0.11 10.58 13.61
CA GLU A 55 0.52 9.61 14.63
C GLU A 55 -0.65 9.09 15.46
N ARG A 56 -1.54 9.99 15.90
CA ARG A 56 -2.71 9.64 16.72
C ARG A 56 -3.79 8.88 15.94
N ASN A 57 -3.77 8.95 14.60
CA ASN A 57 -4.73 8.25 13.73
C ASN A 57 -4.17 7.00 13.05
N LEU A 58 -2.92 6.57 13.32
CA LEU A 58 -2.34 5.34 12.75
C LEU A 58 -3.16 4.08 13.10
N ARG A 59 -3.83 4.06 14.25
CA ARG A 59 -4.72 2.94 14.63
C ARG A 59 -5.88 2.78 13.64
N LEU A 60 -6.37 3.87 13.07
CA LEU A 60 -7.40 3.86 12.02
C LEU A 60 -6.88 3.20 10.75
N VAL A 61 -5.62 3.49 10.37
CA VAL A 61 -4.97 2.84 9.22
C VAL A 61 -4.93 1.33 9.40
N VAL A 62 -4.42 0.85 10.55
CA VAL A 62 -4.35 -0.59 10.85
C VAL A 62 -5.73 -1.24 10.80
N TYR A 63 -6.74 -0.59 11.35
CA TYR A 63 -8.12 -1.10 11.35
C TYR A 63 -8.67 -1.25 9.92
N ILE A 64 -8.42 -0.28 9.05
CA ILE A 64 -8.89 -0.32 7.66
C ILE A 64 -8.09 -1.34 6.85
N SER A 65 -6.76 -1.37 6.99
CA SER A 65 -5.90 -2.32 6.28
C SER A 65 -6.29 -3.77 6.51
N ARG A 66 -6.73 -4.11 7.73
CA ARG A 66 -7.22 -5.47 8.05
C ARG A 66 -8.40 -5.93 7.18
N LYS A 67 -9.22 -5.01 6.68
CA LYS A 67 -10.33 -5.38 5.77
C LYS A 67 -9.83 -5.90 4.43
N PHE A 68 -8.58 -5.58 4.07
CA PHE A 68 -7.96 -5.95 2.80
C PHE A 68 -6.92 -7.08 2.94
N GLU A 69 -6.80 -7.72 4.11
CA GLU A 69 -5.85 -8.80 4.39
C GLU A 69 -5.94 -9.96 3.36
N ASN A 70 -7.15 -10.26 2.86
CA ASN A 70 -7.37 -11.35 1.92
C ASN A 70 -7.09 -11.00 0.44
N THR A 71 -6.45 -9.88 0.15
CA THR A 71 -6.21 -9.40 -1.24
C THR A 71 -4.91 -9.89 -1.85
N GLY A 72 -4.08 -10.63 -1.09
CA GLY A 72 -2.78 -11.15 -1.53
C GLY A 72 -1.65 -10.13 -1.49
N ILE A 73 -1.84 -9.00 -0.80
CA ILE A 73 -0.80 -8.04 -0.44
C ILE A 73 -0.48 -8.21 1.03
N ASP A 74 0.79 -8.13 1.40
CA ASP A 74 1.22 -8.23 2.78
C ASP A 74 0.62 -7.10 3.63
N MET A 75 0.32 -7.42 4.90
CA MET A 75 -0.29 -6.48 5.83
C MET A 75 0.58 -5.23 6.04
N GLU A 76 1.88 -5.38 6.03
CA GLU A 76 2.84 -4.29 6.18
C GLU A 76 2.76 -3.31 5.03
N ASP A 77 2.65 -3.82 3.81
CA ASP A 77 2.46 -3.01 2.61
C ASP A 77 1.12 -2.29 2.63
N LEU A 78 0.05 -2.99 3.03
CA LEU A 78 -1.28 -2.38 3.18
C LEU A 78 -1.29 -1.24 4.19
N ILE A 79 -0.59 -1.40 5.33
CA ILE A 79 -0.45 -0.35 6.35
C ILE A 79 0.36 0.82 5.80
N SER A 80 1.44 0.54 5.08
CA SER A 80 2.29 1.58 4.47
C SER A 80 1.51 2.40 3.44
N ILE A 81 0.77 1.74 2.55
CA ILE A 81 -0.10 2.39 1.56
C ILE A 81 -1.22 3.17 2.25
N GLY A 82 -1.85 2.57 3.25
CA GLY A 82 -2.88 3.22 4.05
C GLY A 82 -2.38 4.47 4.78
N THR A 83 -1.13 4.45 5.25
CA THR A 83 -0.49 5.61 5.88
C THR A 83 -0.30 6.76 4.88
N ILE A 84 0.06 6.46 3.63
CA ILE A 84 0.11 7.47 2.56
C ILE A 84 -1.29 8.08 2.34
N GLY A 85 -2.34 7.25 2.36
CA GLY A 85 -3.72 7.71 2.28
C GLY A 85 -4.11 8.65 3.44
N LEU A 86 -3.68 8.33 4.67
CA LEU A 86 -3.89 9.19 5.85
C LEU A 86 -3.15 10.52 5.72
N ILE A 87 -1.89 10.52 5.29
CA ILE A 87 -1.10 11.75 5.06
C ILE A 87 -1.79 12.64 4.02
N LYS A 88 -2.25 12.08 2.92
CA LYS A 88 -3.02 12.81 1.90
C LYS A 88 -4.29 13.39 2.49
N ALA A 89 -5.01 12.62 3.32
CA ALA A 89 -6.22 13.07 3.97
C ALA A 89 -5.96 14.27 4.89
N VAL A 90 -4.93 14.22 5.75
CA VAL A 90 -4.59 15.33 6.66
C VAL A 90 -4.21 16.59 5.87
N ASN A 91 -3.47 16.44 4.77
CA ASN A 91 -3.04 17.58 3.95
C ASN A 91 -4.17 18.23 3.14
N THR A 92 -5.22 17.49 2.81
CA THR A 92 -6.34 17.98 1.97
C THR A 92 -7.64 18.19 2.76
N PHE A 93 -7.55 18.03 4.10
CA PHE A 93 -8.72 18.17 4.96
C PHE A 93 -9.19 19.62 5.03
N ASN A 94 -10.48 19.84 4.84
CA ASN A 94 -11.10 21.17 4.97
C ASN A 94 -12.15 21.14 6.08
N LEU A 95 -11.98 22.04 7.04
CA LEU A 95 -12.89 22.20 8.19
C LEU A 95 -14.28 22.69 7.80
N ASP A 96 -14.39 23.49 6.73
CA ASP A 96 -15.66 24.11 6.30
C ASP A 96 -16.72 23.08 5.88
N LYS A 97 -16.28 21.88 5.49
CA LYS A 97 -17.19 20.80 5.04
C LYS A 97 -17.97 20.11 6.15
N ASN A 98 -17.70 20.46 7.42
CA ASN A 98 -18.41 19.93 8.60
C ASN A 98 -18.41 18.36 8.68
N ILE A 99 -17.36 17.73 8.18
CA ILE A 99 -17.15 16.28 8.18
C ILE A 99 -16.09 15.94 9.23
N LYS A 100 -16.23 14.84 9.94
CA LYS A 100 -15.20 14.35 10.88
C LYS A 100 -13.95 13.91 10.13
N LEU A 101 -12.76 14.24 10.64
CA LEU A 101 -11.47 13.83 10.05
C LEU A 101 -11.43 12.31 9.85
N ALA A 102 -11.82 11.51 10.82
CA ALA A 102 -11.82 10.06 10.73
C ALA A 102 -12.66 9.53 9.54
N THR A 103 -13.81 10.16 9.26
CA THR A 103 -14.67 9.77 8.11
C THR A 103 -14.01 10.08 6.78
N TYR A 104 -13.38 11.25 6.67
CA TYR A 104 -12.66 11.64 5.45
C TYR A 104 -11.41 10.80 5.26
N ALA A 105 -10.61 10.64 6.31
CA ALA A 105 -9.40 9.82 6.28
C ALA A 105 -9.68 8.36 5.92
N SER A 106 -10.76 7.76 6.45
CA SER A 106 -11.15 6.40 6.09
C SER A 106 -11.36 6.23 4.59
N ARG A 107 -12.02 7.19 3.94
CA ARG A 107 -12.23 7.18 2.48
C ARG A 107 -10.92 7.32 1.71
N CYS A 108 -10.04 8.21 2.15
CA CYS A 108 -8.73 8.40 1.51
C CYS A 108 -7.85 7.16 1.63
N ILE A 109 -7.82 6.52 2.81
CA ILE A 109 -7.08 5.28 3.06
C ILE A 109 -7.61 4.15 2.18
N GLU A 110 -8.93 3.92 2.17
CA GLU A 110 -9.56 2.89 1.34
C GLU A 110 -9.27 3.12 -0.15
N ASN A 111 -9.37 4.35 -0.64
CA ASN A 111 -9.09 4.69 -2.03
C ASN A 111 -7.64 4.43 -2.41
N GLU A 112 -6.67 4.75 -1.55
CA GLU A 112 -5.25 4.51 -1.82
C GLU A 112 -4.94 3.01 -1.90
N ILE A 113 -5.49 2.21 -0.99
CA ILE A 113 -5.36 0.75 -1.02
C ILE A 113 -6.01 0.18 -2.29
N LEU A 114 -7.22 0.61 -2.65
CA LEU A 114 -7.89 0.17 -3.86
C LEU A 114 -7.14 0.55 -5.15
N MET A 115 -6.51 1.73 -5.18
CA MET A 115 -5.66 2.14 -6.31
C MET A 115 -4.45 1.20 -6.45
N CYS A 116 -3.80 0.85 -5.35
CA CYS A 116 -2.67 -0.08 -5.34
C CYS A 116 -3.11 -1.48 -5.81
N LEU A 117 -4.24 -1.98 -5.33
CA LEU A 117 -4.80 -3.27 -5.76
C LEU A 117 -5.08 -3.30 -7.27
N ARG A 118 -5.67 -2.24 -7.82
CA ARG A 118 -5.91 -2.13 -9.28
C ARG A 118 -4.61 -2.13 -10.07
N LYS A 119 -3.57 -1.45 -9.58
CA LYS A 119 -2.26 -1.41 -10.21
C LYS A 119 -1.60 -2.80 -10.20
N ASN A 120 -1.65 -3.49 -9.06
CA ASN A 120 -1.10 -4.84 -8.93
C ASN A 120 -1.84 -5.88 -9.80
N ASN A 121 -3.15 -5.77 -9.90
CA ASN A 121 -3.92 -6.66 -10.78
C ASN A 121 -3.56 -6.47 -12.27
N LYS A 122 -3.25 -5.25 -12.71
CA LYS A 122 -2.75 -5.02 -14.07
C LYS A 122 -1.37 -5.66 -14.28
N LYS A 123 -0.47 -5.57 -13.29
CA LYS A 123 0.87 -6.19 -13.38
C LYS A 123 0.83 -7.71 -13.44
N LYS A 124 -0.17 -8.36 -12.86
CA LYS A 124 -0.32 -9.83 -12.94
C LYS A 124 -0.55 -10.35 -14.35
N SER A 125 -0.95 -9.50 -15.29
CA SER A 125 -1.10 -9.84 -16.72
C SER A 125 0.14 -9.53 -17.54
N GLU A 126 1.19 -8.97 -16.93
CA GLU A 126 2.48 -8.75 -17.59
C GLU A 126 3.26 -10.07 -17.60
N VAL A 127 3.71 -10.49 -18.76
CA VAL A 127 4.54 -11.68 -18.97
C VAL A 127 6.00 -11.23 -19.10
N SER A 128 6.92 -11.93 -18.45
CA SER A 128 8.34 -11.60 -18.57
C SER A 128 8.86 -11.97 -19.96
N PHE A 129 9.74 -11.14 -20.54
CA PHE A 129 10.43 -11.47 -21.79
C PHE A 129 11.34 -12.70 -21.65
N ASP A 130 11.83 -12.96 -20.44
CA ASP A 130 12.69 -14.10 -20.12
C ASP A 130 11.87 -15.34 -19.72
N GLU A 131 10.53 -15.31 -19.85
CA GLU A 131 9.69 -16.46 -19.55
C GLU A 131 9.79 -17.48 -20.71
N PRO A 132 10.15 -18.74 -20.44
CA PRO A 132 10.25 -19.76 -21.47
C PRO A 132 8.86 -20.11 -22.01
N LEU A 133 8.67 -19.92 -23.31
CA LEU A 133 7.44 -20.32 -24.02
C LEU A 133 7.35 -21.83 -24.20
N ASN A 134 8.48 -22.47 -24.43
CA ASN A 134 8.59 -23.92 -24.61
C ASN A 134 9.98 -24.41 -24.25
N VAL A 135 10.07 -25.66 -23.79
CA VAL A 135 11.33 -26.34 -23.51
C VAL A 135 11.38 -27.58 -24.42
N ASP A 136 12.43 -27.68 -25.23
CA ASP A 136 12.63 -28.81 -26.11
C ASP A 136 13.09 -30.06 -25.33
N LEU A 137 12.99 -31.26 -25.97
CA LEU A 137 13.42 -32.52 -25.37
C LEU A 137 14.90 -32.52 -24.99
N ASP A 138 15.71 -31.72 -25.66
CA ASP A 138 17.15 -31.53 -25.41
C ASP A 138 17.44 -30.48 -24.31
N GLY A 139 16.42 -29.88 -23.71
CA GLY A 139 16.55 -28.90 -22.63
C GLY A 139 16.80 -27.46 -23.08
N ASN A 140 16.65 -27.16 -24.38
CA ASN A 140 16.76 -25.81 -24.89
C ASN A 140 15.46 -25.05 -24.61
N GLU A 141 15.57 -23.85 -24.05
CA GLU A 141 14.45 -22.97 -23.73
C GLU A 141 14.26 -21.96 -24.87
N LEU A 142 13.04 -21.86 -25.40
CA LEU A 142 12.63 -20.81 -26.32
C LEU A 142 12.01 -19.66 -25.50
N LEU A 143 12.68 -18.53 -25.45
CA LEU A 143 12.24 -17.35 -24.71
C LEU A 143 11.28 -16.49 -25.54
N LEU A 144 10.43 -15.72 -24.87
CA LEU A 144 9.55 -14.75 -25.53
C LEU A 144 10.35 -13.67 -26.27
N SER A 145 11.53 -13.31 -25.76
CA SER A 145 12.47 -12.39 -26.38
C SER A 145 12.99 -12.87 -27.75
N ASP A 146 13.13 -14.18 -27.95
CA ASP A 146 13.61 -14.74 -29.21
C ASP A 146 12.58 -14.68 -30.34
N VAL A 147 11.29 -14.64 -29.94
CA VAL A 147 10.16 -14.63 -30.89
C VAL A 147 9.75 -13.22 -31.28
N LEU A 148 9.92 -12.24 -30.36
CA LEU A 148 9.49 -10.86 -30.54
C LEU A 148 10.59 -9.90 -31.04
N GLY A 149 11.76 -10.44 -31.39
CA GLY A 149 12.85 -9.64 -31.96
C GLY A 149 12.48 -9.07 -33.33
N THR A 150 12.96 -7.87 -33.64
CA THR A 150 13.02 -7.33 -35.01
C THR A 150 14.06 -8.09 -35.82
N ASP A 151 13.75 -8.40 -37.08
CA ASP A 151 14.72 -8.98 -37.99
C ASP A 151 15.99 -8.12 -38.03
N ASN A 152 17.14 -8.76 -37.85
CA ASN A 152 18.45 -8.08 -37.88
C ASN A 152 18.66 -7.30 -39.19
N ASP A 153 18.04 -7.70 -40.28
CA ASP A 153 18.09 -7.03 -41.57
C ASP A 153 17.36 -5.68 -41.65
N GLU A 154 16.36 -5.44 -40.82
CA GLU A 154 15.66 -4.14 -40.83
C GLU A 154 16.54 -2.99 -40.30
N ILE A 155 17.39 -3.26 -39.32
CA ILE A 155 18.29 -2.24 -38.76
C ILE A 155 19.37 -1.88 -39.79
N TYR A 156 19.88 -2.90 -40.51
CA TYR A 156 20.87 -2.67 -41.55
C TYR A 156 20.30 -1.91 -42.76
N LYS A 157 19.04 -2.16 -43.15
CA LYS A 157 18.36 -1.41 -44.20
C LYS A 157 18.17 0.06 -43.87
N ILE A 158 17.80 0.35 -42.62
CA ILE A 158 17.66 1.74 -42.20
C ILE A 158 18.99 2.49 -42.21
N ILE A 159 20.09 1.81 -41.85
CA ILE A 159 21.42 2.41 -41.89
C ILE A 159 21.91 2.60 -43.33
N GLU A 160 21.61 1.68 -44.22
CA GLU A 160 21.95 1.78 -45.66
C GLU A 160 21.17 2.94 -46.32
N GLU A 161 19.90 3.12 -45.99
CA GLU A 161 19.07 4.23 -46.53
C GLU A 161 19.48 5.62 -45.99
N GLU A 162 20.18 5.71 -44.88
CA GLU A 162 20.70 6.99 -44.33
C GLU A 162 22.10 7.36 -44.89
N ILE A 163 22.80 6.42 -45.59
CA ILE A 163 24.16 6.64 -46.11
C ILE A 163 24.15 7.02 -47.59
N ASP A 164 23.06 6.77 -48.32
CA ASP A 164 22.87 7.14 -49.74
C ASP A 164 22.19 8.56 -49.83
#